data_7ac64cdb72e2b3ba39c33496ac883b6e
#
_entry.id   7ac64cdb72e2b3ba39c33496ac883b6e
#
_cell.length_a   1.000
_cell.length_b   1.000
_cell.length_c   1.000
_cell.angle_alpha   90.00
_cell.angle_beta   90.00
_cell.angle_gamma   90.00
#
_symmetry.space_group_name_H-M   'P 1'
#
loop_
_entity.id
_entity.type
_entity.pdbx_description
1 polymer ?
#
loop_
_entity_poly.entity_id
_entity_poly.type
_entity_poly.pdbx_seq_one_letter_code
_entity_poly.pdbx_strand_id
1 'polypeptide(L)'
;MMQIKVFCMVVLCAFLFIACEKDNDDYEPIKPPVEQPEEPVKPEKPDEPEKPEKPTTPPATDDIINVKIGDSNMIVGSNNWNAITYGNGKYVAVGEKGYVTMSTNGVDWSTPKQVGSKVWHAITYANGKFVAVGGSGYSGQKAFVTYSTNGIEWATPVSIPSLYGDLCSITFGNGKFVAVGYHEYGGREYRYVSTSTDGVTWTSAIKIGEDTGTQLMSVAFGNGKFVAIGDGYATTSENGISWSSLTRISYDSFYSIIYAKDKFIICGSNTVIYTSTDIITFEQRFAKPGTSSLISLLYDNGCIVALRKNGYYLLSSDGINWSEPAQITDESGKVVTAMLNGVCAMP
;
A
#
# COMPACT_ATOMS: atom_id res chain seq x y z
N MET A 1 -23.74 8.18 7.98
CA MET A 1 -22.91 8.47 6.79
C MET A 1 -21.52 8.73 7.28
N MET A 2 -20.65 7.75 7.16
CA MET A 2 -19.26 7.85 7.62
C MET A 2 -18.42 8.34 6.44
N GLN A 3 -17.81 9.51 6.57
CA GLN A 3 -16.96 10.05 5.53
C GLN A 3 -15.53 9.56 5.75
N ILE A 4 -15.00 8.83 4.80
CA ILE A 4 -13.57 8.52 4.74
C ILE A 4 -12.88 9.65 4.01
N LYS A 5 -12.02 10.38 4.70
CA LYS A 5 -11.15 11.36 4.07
C LYS A 5 -9.83 10.69 3.75
N VAL A 6 -9.55 10.50 2.48
CA VAL A 6 -8.31 9.92 1.99
C VAL A 6 -7.39 11.05 1.56
N PHE A 7 -6.19 11.08 2.13
CA PHE A 7 -5.15 12.00 1.67
C PHE A 7 -4.44 11.44 0.46
N CYS A 8 -4.56 12.14 -0.62
CA CYS A 8 -3.75 11.92 -1.78
C CYS A 8 -2.64 12.96 -1.79
N MET A 9 -1.41 12.55 -1.50
CA MET A 9 -0.31 13.48 -1.52
C MET A 9 0.14 13.71 -2.94
N VAL A 10 -0.22 14.88 -3.41
CA VAL A 10 0.12 15.41 -4.71
C VAL A 10 1.28 16.37 -4.52
N VAL A 11 2.04 16.65 -5.56
CA VAL A 11 2.87 17.87 -5.64
C VAL A 11 2.04 19.14 -5.32
N LEU A 12 0.71 19.01 -5.43
CA LEU A 12 -0.33 19.89 -4.87
C LEU A 12 -1.13 19.05 -3.86
N CYS A 13 -1.14 19.41 -2.58
CA CYS A 13 -1.97 18.74 -1.57
C CYS A 13 -3.45 18.97 -1.85
N ALA A 14 -4.18 17.89 -1.95
CA ALA A 14 -5.61 17.89 -2.16
C ALA A 14 -6.26 16.81 -1.29
N PHE A 15 -7.44 17.07 -0.76
CA PHE A 15 -8.18 16.15 0.12
C PHE A 15 -9.18 15.31 -0.63
N LEU A 16 -9.22 14.02 -0.32
CA LEU A 16 -10.21 13.09 -0.84
C LEU A 16 -11.22 12.73 0.26
N PHE A 17 -12.51 12.89 -0.02
CA PHE A 17 -13.58 12.35 0.82
C PHE A 17 -14.16 11.11 0.15
N ILE A 18 -14.08 9.97 0.80
CA ILE A 18 -14.75 8.74 0.39
C ILE A 18 -15.83 8.43 1.43
N ALA A 19 -17.08 8.32 0.99
CA ALA A 19 -18.15 7.80 1.81
C ALA A 19 -18.40 6.33 1.42
N CYS A 20 -18.11 5.40 2.30
CA CYS A 20 -18.62 4.03 2.22
C CYS A 20 -19.79 3.91 3.20
N GLU A 21 -20.97 3.56 2.71
CA GLU A 21 -22.09 3.20 3.60
C GLU A 21 -21.81 1.85 4.26
N LYS A 22 -22.13 1.78 5.55
CA LYS A 22 -22.03 0.58 6.34
C LYS A 22 -23.33 -0.20 6.15
N ASP A 23 -23.26 -1.41 5.65
CA ASP A 23 -24.35 -2.37 5.80
C ASP A 23 -24.50 -2.70 7.29
N ASN A 24 -25.65 -2.31 7.87
CA ASN A 24 -26.05 -2.74 9.18
C ASN A 24 -26.61 -4.17 9.07
N ASP A 25 -25.75 -5.14 9.22
CA ASP A 25 -26.20 -6.50 9.52
C ASP A 25 -26.61 -6.55 11.01
N ASP A 26 -27.90 -6.42 11.26
CA ASP A 26 -28.51 -6.75 12.54
C ASP A 26 -28.37 -8.27 12.78
N TYR A 27 -27.47 -8.63 13.67
CA TYR A 27 -27.24 -10.02 14.11
C TYR A 27 -28.35 -10.41 15.08
N GLU A 28 -29.37 -11.11 14.61
CA GLU A 28 -30.29 -11.86 15.48
C GLU A 28 -29.66 -13.22 15.85
N PRO A 29 -29.70 -13.62 17.13
CA PRO A 29 -29.11 -14.88 17.55
C PRO A 29 -30.00 -16.07 17.09
N ILE A 30 -29.39 -16.96 16.31
CA ILE A 30 -29.98 -18.17 15.78
C ILE A 30 -30.26 -19.15 16.95
N LYS A 31 -31.53 -19.54 17.14
CA LYS A 31 -31.92 -20.65 18.01
C LYS A 31 -31.51 -21.99 17.38
N PRO A 32 -31.04 -22.97 18.17
CA PRO A 32 -30.65 -24.27 17.64
C PRO A 32 -31.85 -25.04 17.08
N PRO A 33 -31.68 -25.80 15.97
CA PRO A 33 -32.75 -26.58 15.37
C PRO A 33 -33.09 -27.82 16.22
N VAL A 34 -34.37 -28.10 16.28
CA VAL A 34 -34.91 -29.35 16.84
C VAL A 34 -34.79 -30.45 15.78
N GLU A 35 -34.12 -31.53 16.13
CA GLU A 35 -33.99 -32.72 15.27
C GLU A 35 -35.33 -33.41 15.04
N GLN A 36 -35.67 -33.64 13.78
CA GLN A 36 -36.69 -34.63 13.37
C GLN A 36 -36.00 -35.78 12.62
N PRO A 37 -36.52 -37.05 12.76
CA PRO A 37 -35.89 -38.23 12.21
C PRO A 37 -36.01 -38.30 10.70
N GLU A 38 -34.89 -38.66 10.02
CA GLU A 38 -34.78 -38.80 8.57
C GLU A 38 -35.45 -40.04 8.01
N GLU A 39 -36.21 -39.88 6.92
CA GLU A 39 -36.65 -40.98 6.04
C GLU A 39 -35.52 -41.36 5.05
N PRO A 40 -35.41 -42.64 4.60
CA PRO A 40 -34.30 -43.10 3.79
C PRO A 40 -34.37 -42.59 2.34
N VAL A 41 -33.29 -41.94 1.92
CA VAL A 41 -33.11 -41.38 0.59
C VAL A 41 -32.74 -42.44 -0.45
N LYS A 42 -33.47 -42.43 -1.56
CA LYS A 42 -33.24 -43.23 -2.77
C LYS A 42 -32.03 -42.71 -3.54
N PRO A 43 -31.12 -43.51 -4.09
CA PRO A 43 -29.95 -43.05 -4.80
C PRO A 43 -30.32 -42.35 -6.11
N GLU A 44 -29.89 -41.10 -6.24
CA GLU A 44 -29.97 -40.31 -7.47
C GLU A 44 -28.80 -40.57 -8.41
N LYS A 45 -29.08 -40.43 -9.68
CA LYS A 45 -28.21 -40.66 -10.85
C LYS A 45 -27.13 -39.53 -10.90
N PRO A 46 -25.89 -39.79 -11.32
CA PRO A 46 -24.88 -38.75 -11.41
C PRO A 46 -25.24 -37.70 -12.47
N ASP A 47 -25.25 -36.43 -12.04
CA ASP A 47 -25.47 -35.29 -12.91
C ASP A 47 -24.27 -35.02 -13.82
N GLU A 48 -24.57 -34.61 -15.02
CA GLU A 48 -23.64 -34.14 -16.05
C GLU A 48 -22.93 -32.88 -15.58
N PRO A 49 -21.61 -32.63 -15.87
CA PRO A 49 -20.91 -31.47 -15.37
C PRO A 49 -21.50 -30.19 -15.95
N GLU A 50 -21.94 -29.30 -15.07
CA GLU A 50 -22.46 -27.99 -15.43
C GLU A 50 -21.42 -27.14 -16.17
N LYS A 51 -21.88 -26.56 -17.27
CA LYS A 51 -21.12 -25.61 -18.10
C LYS A 51 -20.80 -24.39 -17.24
N PRO A 52 -19.57 -23.83 -17.24
CA PRO A 52 -19.22 -22.69 -16.45
C PRO A 52 -20.14 -21.51 -16.77
N GLU A 53 -20.81 -20.99 -15.76
CA GLU A 53 -21.67 -19.82 -15.88
C GLU A 53 -20.85 -18.60 -16.31
N LYS A 54 -21.40 -17.88 -17.28
CA LYS A 54 -20.89 -16.60 -17.75
C LYS A 54 -20.88 -15.63 -16.54
N PRO A 55 -19.83 -14.81 -16.35
CA PRO A 55 -19.76 -13.87 -15.26
C PRO A 55 -21.02 -13.01 -15.21
N THR A 56 -21.75 -13.08 -14.10
CA THR A 56 -22.91 -12.21 -13.84
C THR A 56 -22.43 -10.76 -13.82
N THR A 57 -23.21 -9.92 -14.46
CA THR A 57 -23.05 -8.46 -14.48
C THR A 57 -22.71 -7.95 -13.08
N PRO A 58 -21.76 -7.01 -12.93
CA PRO A 58 -21.48 -6.40 -11.62
C PRO A 58 -22.78 -5.85 -11.01
N PRO A 59 -22.93 -5.90 -9.68
CA PRO A 59 -24.10 -5.30 -9.02
C PRO A 59 -24.22 -3.84 -9.42
N ALA A 60 -25.45 -3.40 -9.59
CA ALA A 60 -25.78 -2.05 -10.04
C ALA A 60 -25.07 -1.01 -9.14
N THR A 61 -24.41 -0.07 -9.81
CA THR A 61 -23.67 1.05 -9.21
C THR A 61 -24.63 2.11 -8.68
N ASP A 62 -25.37 1.85 -7.62
CA ASP A 62 -26.20 2.88 -6.98
C ASP A 62 -25.52 3.56 -5.77
N ASP A 63 -24.34 3.09 -5.34
CA ASP A 63 -23.51 3.79 -4.37
C ASP A 63 -22.39 4.52 -5.10
N ILE A 64 -22.67 5.72 -5.59
CA ILE A 64 -21.64 6.61 -6.14
C ILE A 64 -20.76 7.07 -4.98
N ILE A 65 -19.64 6.40 -4.77
CA ILE A 65 -18.58 6.89 -3.90
C ILE A 65 -17.92 8.06 -4.63
N ASN A 66 -18.26 9.27 -4.22
CA ASN A 66 -17.62 10.47 -4.74
C ASN A 66 -16.31 10.68 -3.99
N VAL A 67 -15.20 10.44 -4.68
CA VAL A 67 -13.87 10.81 -4.20
C VAL A 67 -13.69 12.31 -4.47
N LYS A 68 -13.70 13.11 -3.41
CA LYS A 68 -13.46 14.56 -3.50
C LYS A 68 -12.16 14.93 -2.84
N ILE A 69 -11.43 15.82 -3.48
CA ILE A 69 -10.27 16.46 -2.90
C ILE A 69 -10.76 17.76 -2.23
N GLY A 70 -10.41 17.94 -0.95
CA GLY A 70 -10.68 19.17 -0.23
C GLY A 70 -9.92 20.36 -0.82
N ASP A 71 -10.24 21.55 -0.35
CA ASP A 71 -9.87 22.85 -0.91
C ASP A 71 -8.50 22.92 -1.57
N SER A 72 -8.48 23.25 -2.87
CA SER A 72 -7.36 23.11 -3.80
C SER A 72 -6.18 24.07 -3.60
N ASN A 73 -6.16 24.82 -2.49
CA ASN A 73 -5.14 25.85 -2.24
C ASN A 73 -4.01 25.43 -1.30
N MET A 74 -3.96 24.17 -0.89
CA MET A 74 -2.88 23.72 -0.01
C MET A 74 -1.69 23.16 -0.77
N ILE A 75 -0.85 24.08 -1.22
CA ILE A 75 0.52 23.76 -1.62
C ILE A 75 1.34 23.59 -0.34
N VAL A 76 1.69 22.36 0.01
CA VAL A 76 2.70 22.12 1.06
C VAL A 76 4.07 22.37 0.45
N GLY A 77 4.36 23.63 0.13
CA GLY A 77 5.60 24.03 -0.55
C GLY A 77 5.74 23.48 -1.98
N SER A 78 6.84 23.78 -2.63
CA SER A 78 7.24 23.28 -3.95
C SER A 78 7.97 21.93 -3.88
N ASN A 79 7.84 21.19 -2.80
CA ASN A 79 8.57 19.94 -2.57
C ASN A 79 7.78 18.75 -3.12
N ASN A 80 8.49 17.77 -3.69
CA ASN A 80 7.91 16.51 -4.08
C ASN A 80 7.79 15.62 -2.83
N TRP A 81 6.57 15.22 -2.51
CA TRP A 81 6.26 14.31 -1.42
C TRP A 81 6.10 12.89 -1.97
N ASN A 82 6.69 11.90 -1.29
CA ASN A 82 6.72 10.52 -1.75
C ASN A 82 5.83 9.60 -0.93
N ALA A 83 5.69 9.85 0.37
CA ALA A 83 4.88 9.02 1.25
C ALA A 83 4.27 9.81 2.40
N ILE A 84 3.19 9.27 2.93
CA ILE A 84 2.45 9.83 4.07
C ILE A 84 1.96 8.69 4.95
N THR A 85 1.93 8.93 6.26
CA THR A 85 1.33 8.03 7.25
C THR A 85 0.57 8.83 8.30
N TYR A 86 -0.37 8.14 8.97
CA TYR A 86 -1.05 8.67 10.16
C TYR A 86 -0.63 7.89 11.40
N GLY A 87 -0.43 8.59 12.47
CA GLY A 87 -0.13 8.01 13.78
C GLY A 87 -0.06 9.04 14.88
N ASN A 88 -0.33 8.67 16.12
CA ASN A 88 -0.32 9.54 17.28
C ASN A 88 -1.07 10.87 17.06
N GLY A 89 -2.24 10.82 16.42
CA GLY A 89 -3.06 12.00 16.13
C GLY A 89 -2.50 12.95 15.06
N LYS A 90 -1.55 12.50 14.24
CA LYS A 90 -0.89 13.33 13.22
C LYS A 90 -0.71 12.61 11.90
N TYR A 91 -0.84 13.37 10.84
CA TYR A 91 -0.37 13.02 9.50
C TYR A 91 1.07 13.50 9.39
N VAL A 92 1.93 12.65 8.88
CA VAL A 92 3.33 13.00 8.61
C VAL A 92 3.66 12.60 7.19
N ALA A 93 4.18 13.54 6.44
CA ALA A 93 4.58 13.33 5.07
C ALA A 93 6.08 13.54 4.89
N VAL A 94 6.66 12.75 4.01
CA VAL A 94 8.09 12.74 3.70
C VAL A 94 8.33 12.77 2.19
N GLY A 95 9.45 13.34 1.77
CA GLY A 95 9.70 13.52 0.35
C GLY A 95 11.16 13.76 -0.02
N GLU A 96 11.33 14.39 -1.17
CA GLU A 96 12.64 14.71 -1.73
C GLU A 96 13.45 15.66 -0.86
N LYS A 97 14.76 15.67 -1.06
CA LYS A 97 15.74 16.55 -0.38
C LYS A 97 15.65 16.49 1.15
N GLY A 98 15.12 15.41 1.71
CA GLY A 98 15.00 15.22 3.14
C GLY A 98 13.84 15.98 3.79
N TYR A 99 12.91 16.50 3.03
CA TYR A 99 11.79 17.26 3.59
C TYR A 99 10.78 16.36 4.30
N VAL A 100 10.31 16.86 5.46
CA VAL A 100 9.21 16.33 6.25
C VAL A 100 8.23 17.44 6.60
N THR A 101 6.95 17.11 6.72
CA THR A 101 5.91 18.03 7.21
C THR A 101 4.85 17.24 7.97
N MET A 102 4.07 17.92 8.80
CA MET A 102 3.03 17.29 9.59
C MET A 102 1.75 18.12 9.62
N SER A 103 0.65 17.46 9.88
CA SER A 103 -0.66 18.06 10.11
C SER A 103 -1.42 17.30 11.19
N THR A 104 -2.26 17.96 11.96
CA THR A 104 -3.17 17.33 12.93
C THR A 104 -4.58 17.13 12.37
N ASN A 105 -4.95 17.86 11.33
CA ASN A 105 -6.29 17.84 10.74
C ASN A 105 -6.26 17.49 9.24
N GLY A 106 -5.03 17.32 8.70
CA GLY A 106 -4.79 17.03 7.30
C GLY A 106 -5.06 18.22 6.37
N VAL A 107 -5.44 19.35 6.89
CA VAL A 107 -5.72 20.59 6.14
C VAL A 107 -4.58 21.57 6.31
N ASP A 108 -4.25 21.85 7.55
CA ASP A 108 -3.21 22.80 7.92
C ASP A 108 -1.90 22.04 8.13
N TRP A 109 -0.93 22.28 7.27
CA TRP A 109 0.37 21.63 7.32
C TRP A 109 1.45 22.56 7.86
N SER A 110 2.35 22.00 8.65
CA SER A 110 3.51 22.74 9.15
C SER A 110 4.43 23.17 8.00
N THR A 111 5.19 24.23 8.22
CA THR A 111 6.29 24.57 7.31
C THR A 111 7.21 23.34 7.15
N PRO A 112 7.53 22.94 5.91
CA PRO A 112 8.41 21.81 5.66
C PRO A 112 9.77 21.98 6.34
N LYS A 113 10.19 20.95 7.09
CA LYS A 113 11.49 20.89 7.77
C LYS A 113 12.40 19.93 7.01
N GLN A 114 13.66 20.28 6.83
CA GLN A 114 14.63 19.41 6.20
C GLN A 114 15.30 18.50 7.26
N VAL A 115 15.17 17.20 7.07
CA VAL A 115 15.79 16.16 7.91
C VAL A 115 16.80 15.38 7.06
N GLY A 116 18.04 15.85 7.08
CA GLY A 116 19.08 15.38 6.15
C GLY A 116 18.93 15.95 4.72
N SER A 117 19.64 15.34 3.77
CA SER A 117 19.64 15.78 2.36
C SER A 117 19.23 14.67 1.38
N LYS A 118 18.75 13.53 1.92
CA LYS A 118 18.40 12.35 1.15
C LYS A 118 16.93 12.36 0.75
N VAL A 119 16.55 11.51 -0.18
CA VAL A 119 15.14 11.29 -0.53
C VAL A 119 14.55 10.33 0.48
N TRP A 120 13.43 10.70 1.09
CA TRP A 120 12.61 9.79 1.87
C TRP A 120 11.56 9.16 0.94
N HIS A 121 11.61 7.84 0.77
CA HIS A 121 10.71 7.11 -0.13
C HIS A 121 9.48 6.57 0.57
N ALA A 122 9.61 6.16 1.83
CA ALA A 122 8.51 5.58 2.59
C ALA A 122 8.56 5.99 4.07
N ILE A 123 7.40 5.95 4.70
CA ILE A 123 7.22 6.22 6.13
C ILE A 123 6.14 5.30 6.69
N THR A 124 6.33 4.85 7.92
CA THR A 124 5.29 4.14 8.69
C THR A 124 5.25 4.66 10.13
N TYR A 125 4.09 4.49 10.78
CA TYR A 125 3.97 4.70 12.22
C TYR A 125 3.68 3.38 12.91
N ALA A 126 4.56 2.98 13.79
CA ALA A 126 4.40 1.78 14.60
C ALA A 126 5.26 1.87 15.87
N ASN A 127 4.89 1.13 16.90
CA ASN A 127 5.62 1.07 18.17
C ASN A 127 5.97 2.46 18.74
N GLY A 128 5.03 3.41 18.65
CA GLY A 128 5.16 4.78 19.14
C GLY A 128 6.11 5.69 18.35
N LYS A 129 6.51 5.30 17.14
CA LYS A 129 7.43 6.07 16.31
C LYS A 129 6.97 6.17 14.86
N PHE A 130 7.20 7.32 14.27
CA PHE A 130 7.29 7.52 12.83
C PHE A 130 8.70 7.10 12.41
N VAL A 131 8.80 6.21 11.43
CA VAL A 131 10.07 5.75 10.88
C VAL A 131 10.06 5.97 9.39
N ALA A 132 10.99 6.79 8.88
CA ALA A 132 11.14 7.09 7.47
C ALA A 132 12.41 6.44 6.92
N VAL A 133 12.30 5.87 5.72
CA VAL A 133 13.39 5.20 5.00
C VAL A 133 13.56 5.77 3.61
N GLY A 134 14.79 5.67 3.09
CA GLY A 134 15.09 6.16 1.76
C GLY A 134 16.56 6.06 1.40
N GLY A 135 17.00 6.91 0.47
CA GLY A 135 18.37 6.94 -0.01
C GLY A 135 18.66 8.18 -0.86
N SER A 136 19.50 8.06 -1.85
CA SER A 136 19.85 9.20 -2.75
C SER A 136 19.39 9.01 -4.18
N GLY A 137 18.88 7.84 -4.54
CA GLY A 137 18.55 7.51 -5.92
C GLY A 137 19.76 7.32 -6.84
N TYR A 138 20.98 7.33 -6.30
CA TYR A 138 22.22 7.22 -7.09
C TYR A 138 23.02 6.00 -6.67
N SER A 139 23.56 5.29 -7.66
CA SER A 139 24.49 4.19 -7.45
C SER A 139 25.67 4.58 -6.54
N GLY A 140 26.02 3.69 -5.62
CA GLY A 140 27.15 3.88 -4.69
C GLY A 140 26.87 4.76 -3.47
N GLN A 141 25.66 5.29 -3.31
CA GLN A 141 25.23 6.02 -2.10
C GLN A 141 24.53 5.07 -1.11
N LYS A 142 24.64 5.37 0.17
CA LYS A 142 24.01 4.55 1.22
C LYS A 142 22.51 4.82 1.34
N ALA A 143 21.76 3.79 1.72
CA ALA A 143 20.40 3.93 2.22
C ALA A 143 20.41 4.49 3.65
N PHE A 144 19.35 5.22 4.00
CA PHE A 144 19.22 5.92 5.28
C PHE A 144 17.87 5.66 5.93
N VAL A 145 17.87 5.82 7.25
CA VAL A 145 16.67 5.81 8.09
C VAL A 145 16.72 6.98 9.07
N THR A 146 15.54 7.52 9.39
CA THR A 146 15.34 8.45 10.49
C THR A 146 14.03 8.12 11.21
N TYR A 147 13.87 8.64 12.42
CA TYR A 147 12.65 8.43 13.20
C TYR A 147 12.27 9.67 14.00
N SER A 148 11.00 9.70 14.41
CA SER A 148 10.44 10.70 15.31
C SER A 148 9.38 10.06 16.21
N THR A 149 9.29 10.45 17.47
CA THR A 149 8.23 10.03 18.39
C THR A 149 7.00 10.95 18.33
N ASN A 150 7.16 12.15 17.81
CA ASN A 150 6.11 13.17 17.82
C ASN A 150 5.77 13.76 16.43
N GLY A 151 6.50 13.34 15.38
CA GLY A 151 6.36 13.85 14.01
C GLY A 151 6.94 15.27 13.79
N ILE A 152 7.50 15.89 14.82
CA ILE A 152 8.04 17.27 14.81
C ILE A 152 9.57 17.25 14.91
N GLU A 153 10.09 16.59 15.94
CA GLU A 153 11.51 16.44 16.17
C GLU A 153 11.98 15.09 15.61
N TRP A 154 12.97 15.16 14.74
CA TRP A 154 13.50 14.00 14.03
C TRP A 154 14.94 13.70 14.43
N ALA A 155 15.26 12.46 14.58
CA ALA A 155 16.63 12.00 14.80
C ALA A 155 17.52 12.31 13.59
N THR A 156 18.80 12.50 13.82
CA THR A 156 19.78 12.58 12.73
C THR A 156 19.73 11.29 11.90
N PRO A 157 19.60 11.40 10.56
CA PRO A 157 19.57 10.22 9.71
C PRO A 157 20.81 9.34 9.86
N VAL A 158 20.61 8.03 10.00
CA VAL A 158 21.66 7.04 10.07
C VAL A 158 21.64 6.16 8.83
N SER A 159 22.83 5.76 8.35
CA SER A 159 22.94 4.85 7.21
C SER A 159 22.70 3.41 7.63
N ILE A 160 22.01 2.64 6.78
CA ILE A 160 21.88 1.20 6.94
C ILE A 160 23.24 0.54 6.65
N PRO A 161 23.77 -0.28 7.58
CA PRO A 161 25.01 -0.99 7.35
C PRO A 161 24.92 -1.92 6.12
N SER A 162 25.98 -1.94 5.31
CA SER A 162 26.12 -2.79 4.12
C SER A 162 25.09 -2.57 3.00
N LEU A 163 24.33 -1.47 3.02
CA LEU A 163 23.40 -1.13 1.95
C LEU A 163 23.82 0.15 1.23
N TYR A 164 24.20 -0.01 -0.04
CA TYR A 164 24.47 1.06 -0.98
C TYR A 164 23.34 1.06 -2.00
N GLY A 165 22.36 1.96 -1.86
CA GLY A 165 21.16 2.00 -2.68
C GLY A 165 20.02 2.69 -1.96
N ASP A 166 18.80 2.29 -2.28
CA ASP A 166 17.58 2.88 -1.75
C ASP A 166 16.76 1.86 -0.96
N LEU A 167 16.10 2.32 0.10
CA LEU A 167 14.97 1.64 0.72
C LEU A 167 13.69 2.23 0.17
N CYS A 168 12.88 1.40 -0.50
CA CYS A 168 11.68 1.83 -1.21
C CYS A 168 10.41 1.76 -0.35
N SER A 169 10.38 0.83 0.61
CA SER A 169 9.18 0.59 1.43
C SER A 169 9.55 0.09 2.83
N ILE A 170 8.64 0.35 3.77
CA ILE A 170 8.75 -0.09 5.16
C ILE A 170 7.40 -0.50 5.69
N THR A 171 7.36 -1.58 6.45
CA THR A 171 6.19 -2.05 7.20
C THR A 171 6.57 -2.46 8.62
N PHE A 172 5.55 -2.62 9.49
CA PHE A 172 5.73 -3.17 10.82
C PHE A 172 4.83 -4.39 11.00
N GLY A 173 5.39 -5.45 11.53
CA GLY A 173 4.65 -6.67 11.84
C GLY A 173 5.48 -7.57 12.74
N ASN A 174 4.83 -8.46 13.48
CA ASN A 174 5.47 -9.42 14.35
C ASN A 174 6.57 -8.80 15.24
N GLY A 175 6.29 -7.60 15.80
CA GLY A 175 7.17 -6.88 16.72
C GLY A 175 8.41 -6.23 16.08
N LYS A 176 8.50 -6.10 14.76
CA LYS A 176 9.64 -5.47 14.09
C LYS A 176 9.27 -4.66 12.85
N PHE A 177 10.09 -3.68 12.56
CA PHE A 177 10.10 -2.97 11.29
C PHE A 177 10.88 -3.80 10.27
N VAL A 178 10.37 -3.87 9.06
CA VAL A 178 11.02 -4.50 7.90
C VAL A 178 11.03 -3.47 6.77
N ALA A 179 12.22 -3.11 6.31
CA ALA A 179 12.42 -2.20 5.20
C ALA A 179 13.06 -2.95 4.03
N VAL A 180 12.52 -2.75 2.83
CA VAL A 180 12.96 -3.39 1.59
C VAL A 180 13.39 -2.36 0.56
N GLY A 181 14.28 -2.79 -0.32
CA GLY A 181 14.75 -1.94 -1.40
C GLY A 181 15.75 -2.65 -2.29
N TYR A 182 16.57 -1.86 -2.97
CA TYR A 182 17.53 -2.39 -3.92
C TYR A 182 18.85 -1.59 -3.91
N HIS A 183 19.86 -2.21 -4.46
CA HIS A 183 21.16 -1.62 -4.77
C HIS A 183 21.52 -1.90 -6.22
N GLU A 184 21.91 -0.89 -6.96
CA GLU A 184 22.44 -1.03 -8.29
C GLU A 184 23.98 -1.02 -8.25
N TYR A 185 24.59 -2.09 -8.77
CA TYR A 185 26.04 -2.19 -8.88
C TYR A 185 26.44 -2.89 -10.19
N GLY A 186 27.31 -2.22 -10.98
CA GLY A 186 27.77 -2.78 -12.25
C GLY A 186 26.63 -3.00 -13.28
N GLY A 187 25.58 -2.19 -13.24
CA GLY A 187 24.41 -2.33 -14.13
C GLY A 187 23.49 -3.49 -13.75
N ARG A 188 23.62 -4.02 -12.53
CA ARG A 188 22.75 -5.04 -11.97
C ARG A 188 22.09 -4.54 -10.70
N GLU A 189 20.85 -4.93 -10.50
CA GLU A 189 20.07 -4.63 -9.31
C GLU A 189 20.06 -5.82 -8.36
N TYR A 190 20.18 -5.52 -7.08
CA TYR A 190 20.22 -6.50 -6.00
C TYR A 190 19.18 -6.12 -4.96
N ARG A 191 18.39 -7.07 -4.52
CA ARG A 191 17.35 -6.89 -3.50
C ARG A 191 17.90 -6.98 -2.11
N TYR A 192 17.52 -6.04 -1.26
CA TYR A 192 17.94 -6.01 0.13
C TYR A 192 16.78 -5.80 1.09
N VAL A 193 16.99 -6.33 2.29
CA VAL A 193 16.13 -6.15 3.44
C VAL A 193 16.99 -5.75 4.63
N SER A 194 16.48 -4.84 5.46
CA SER A 194 17.00 -4.55 6.79
C SER A 194 15.85 -4.52 7.80
N THR A 195 16.11 -4.88 9.04
CA THR A 195 15.11 -4.97 10.09
C THR A 195 15.51 -4.23 11.34
N SER A 196 14.51 -3.81 12.11
CA SER A 196 14.68 -3.18 13.42
C SER A 196 13.54 -3.56 14.35
N THR A 197 13.83 -3.81 15.62
CA THR A 197 12.79 -4.04 16.64
C THR A 197 12.33 -2.75 17.30
N ASP A 198 13.13 -1.69 17.23
CA ASP A 198 12.92 -0.43 17.93
C ASP A 198 12.72 0.77 16.98
N GLY A 199 12.94 0.59 15.67
CA GLY A 199 12.90 1.65 14.65
C GLY A 199 14.13 2.59 14.69
N VAL A 200 15.12 2.31 15.56
CA VAL A 200 16.31 3.13 15.79
C VAL A 200 17.58 2.40 15.37
N THR A 201 17.74 1.17 15.87
CA THR A 201 18.88 0.30 15.57
C THR A 201 18.50 -0.68 14.47
N TRP A 202 19.26 -0.67 13.39
CA TRP A 202 18.98 -1.48 12.22
C TRP A 202 20.05 -2.53 11.96
N THR A 203 19.62 -3.71 11.53
CA THR A 203 20.53 -4.77 11.13
C THR A 203 21.33 -4.38 9.89
N SER A 204 22.47 -5.02 9.67
CA SER A 204 23.09 -4.99 8.35
C SER A 204 22.10 -5.52 7.31
N ALA A 205 22.11 -4.89 6.14
CA ALA A 205 21.22 -5.31 5.06
C ALA A 205 21.56 -6.72 4.58
N ILE A 206 20.54 -7.51 4.35
CA ILE A 206 20.61 -8.89 3.86
C ILE A 206 20.16 -8.90 2.41
N LYS A 207 20.95 -9.48 1.53
CA LYS A 207 20.59 -9.72 0.14
C LYS A 207 19.55 -10.85 0.04
N ILE A 208 18.53 -10.66 -0.80
CA ILE A 208 17.49 -11.67 -1.02
C ILE A 208 17.61 -12.27 -2.42
N GLY A 209 17.72 -13.59 -2.46
CA GLY A 209 17.78 -14.37 -3.70
C GLY A 209 19.05 -14.16 -4.51
N GLU A 210 19.03 -14.67 -5.73
CA GLU A 210 20.14 -14.57 -6.68
C GLU A 210 20.15 -13.23 -7.44
N ASP A 211 21.23 -12.99 -8.19
CA ASP A 211 21.48 -11.74 -8.96
C ASP A 211 20.64 -11.75 -10.24
N THR A 212 19.36 -11.43 -10.14
CA THR A 212 18.43 -11.50 -11.27
C THR A 212 18.09 -10.15 -11.90
N GLY A 213 18.69 -9.05 -11.40
CA GLY A 213 18.43 -7.70 -11.94
C GLY A 213 17.00 -7.21 -11.68
N THR A 214 16.42 -7.50 -10.52
CA THR A 214 15.07 -7.06 -10.13
C THR A 214 15.09 -6.33 -8.79
N GLN A 215 14.13 -5.44 -8.58
CA GLN A 215 13.99 -4.60 -7.38
C GLN A 215 12.91 -5.15 -6.43
N LEU A 216 12.97 -4.77 -5.13
CA LEU A 216 11.84 -4.83 -4.21
C LEU A 216 11.30 -3.41 -4.01
N MET A 217 10.04 -3.22 -4.39
CA MET A 217 9.39 -1.92 -4.40
C MET A 217 8.47 -1.69 -3.22
N SER A 218 7.85 -2.76 -2.70
CA SER A 218 6.88 -2.62 -1.60
C SER A 218 6.86 -3.86 -0.71
N VAL A 219 6.52 -3.66 0.56
CA VAL A 219 6.40 -4.72 1.56
C VAL A 219 5.18 -4.49 2.45
N ALA A 220 4.43 -5.56 2.71
CA ALA A 220 3.31 -5.57 3.65
C ALA A 220 3.45 -6.72 4.65
N PHE A 221 2.77 -6.58 5.80
CA PHE A 221 2.61 -7.65 6.77
C PHE A 221 1.14 -8.00 6.92
N GLY A 222 0.82 -9.28 6.87
CA GLY A 222 -0.52 -9.80 7.06
C GLY A 222 -0.49 -11.32 7.23
N ASN A 223 -1.50 -11.87 7.89
CA ASN A 223 -1.62 -13.30 8.14
C ASN A 223 -0.31 -13.94 8.66
N GLY A 224 0.38 -13.23 9.58
CA GLY A 224 1.62 -13.70 10.20
C GLY A 224 2.87 -13.68 9.32
N LYS A 225 2.80 -13.14 8.11
CA LYS A 225 3.91 -13.11 7.14
C LYS A 225 4.18 -11.72 6.59
N PHE A 226 5.44 -11.43 6.34
CA PHE A 226 5.87 -10.34 5.47
C PHE A 226 5.84 -10.82 4.02
N VAL A 227 5.35 -9.99 3.13
CA VAL A 227 5.36 -10.21 1.68
C VAL A 227 5.97 -9.00 1.01
N ALA A 228 7.05 -9.20 0.28
CA ALA A 228 7.70 -8.15 -0.51
C ALA A 228 7.54 -8.43 -2.00
N ILE A 229 7.32 -7.39 -2.77
CA ILE A 229 7.03 -7.44 -4.20
C ILE A 229 7.89 -6.47 -5.00
N GLY A 230 8.03 -6.76 -6.30
CA GLY A 230 8.64 -5.86 -7.30
C GLY A 230 8.89 -6.63 -8.61
N ASP A 231 8.93 -5.95 -9.75
CA ASP A 231 9.27 -6.49 -11.07
C ASP A 231 8.64 -7.84 -11.43
N GLY A 232 7.38 -8.02 -11.08
CA GLY A 232 6.62 -9.22 -11.36
C GLY A 232 6.86 -10.40 -10.42
N TYR A 233 7.55 -10.19 -9.31
CA TYR A 233 7.85 -11.23 -8.31
C TYR A 233 7.32 -10.90 -6.92
N ALA A 234 7.15 -11.96 -6.13
CA ALA A 234 6.95 -11.88 -4.68
C ALA A 234 7.93 -12.79 -3.95
N THR A 235 8.23 -12.45 -2.70
CA THR A 235 8.95 -13.27 -1.73
C THR A 235 8.33 -13.07 -0.35
N THR A 236 8.49 -14.05 0.53
CA THR A 236 7.82 -14.07 1.83
C THR A 236 8.79 -14.37 2.97
N SER A 237 8.44 -13.89 4.15
CA SER A 237 9.17 -14.17 5.39
C SER A 237 8.23 -14.15 6.59
N GLU A 238 8.38 -15.09 7.52
CA GLU A 238 7.68 -15.07 8.81
C GLU A 238 8.39 -14.20 9.85
N ASN A 239 9.69 -14.06 9.73
CA ASN A 239 10.52 -13.37 10.71
C ASN A 239 11.18 -12.08 10.21
N GLY A 240 11.01 -11.73 8.92
CA GLY A 240 11.64 -10.57 8.27
C GLY A 240 13.13 -10.73 7.96
N ILE A 241 13.73 -11.90 8.28
CA ILE A 241 15.16 -12.17 8.13
C ILE A 241 15.42 -13.24 7.08
N SER A 242 14.72 -14.39 7.19
CA SER A 242 14.81 -15.49 6.24
C SER A 242 13.67 -15.37 5.24
N TRP A 243 13.99 -15.26 3.95
CA TRP A 243 13.04 -15.04 2.88
C TRP A 243 12.97 -16.25 1.95
N SER A 244 11.79 -16.53 1.44
CA SER A 244 11.58 -17.59 0.45
C SER A 244 12.30 -17.27 -0.87
N SER A 245 12.43 -18.28 -1.73
CA SER A 245 12.74 -18.04 -3.13
C SER A 245 11.70 -17.11 -3.75
N LEU A 246 12.10 -16.38 -4.80
CA LEU A 246 11.21 -15.52 -5.54
C LEU A 246 10.18 -16.35 -6.32
N THR A 247 8.92 -16.00 -6.20
CA THR A 247 7.82 -16.52 -7.01
C THR A 247 7.45 -15.49 -8.06
N ARG A 248 7.51 -15.88 -9.35
CA ARG A 248 7.03 -15.01 -10.43
C ARG A 248 5.50 -14.99 -10.43
N ILE A 249 4.91 -13.82 -10.41
CA ILE A 249 3.47 -13.59 -10.50
C ILE A 249 3.08 -13.27 -11.94
N SER A 250 3.76 -12.31 -12.55
CA SER A 250 3.52 -11.85 -13.92
C SER A 250 4.76 -11.21 -14.53
N TYR A 251 4.62 -10.59 -15.70
CA TYR A 251 5.64 -9.73 -16.32
C TYR A 251 5.41 -8.23 -16.05
N ASP A 252 4.39 -7.90 -15.25
CA ASP A 252 4.12 -6.52 -14.85
C ASP A 252 5.02 -6.11 -13.70
N SER A 253 5.40 -4.83 -13.65
CA SER A 253 6.08 -4.27 -12.48
C SER A 253 5.07 -3.95 -11.39
N PHE A 254 5.34 -4.36 -10.15
CA PHE A 254 4.50 -4.11 -8.99
C PHE A 254 5.05 -2.98 -8.12
N TYR A 255 4.16 -2.08 -7.69
CA TYR A 255 4.55 -0.86 -6.96
C TYR A 255 3.99 -0.78 -5.55
N SER A 256 2.85 -1.40 -5.28
CA SER A 256 2.25 -1.36 -3.94
C SER A 256 1.59 -2.69 -3.57
N ILE A 257 1.72 -3.06 -2.31
CA ILE A 257 1.06 -4.21 -1.70
C ILE A 257 0.47 -3.81 -0.35
N ILE A 258 -0.75 -4.29 -0.08
CA ILE A 258 -1.39 -4.22 1.24
C ILE A 258 -1.94 -5.60 1.63
N TYR A 259 -2.22 -5.76 2.93
CA TYR A 259 -3.04 -6.87 3.43
C TYR A 259 -4.37 -6.32 3.90
N ALA A 260 -5.45 -6.74 3.29
CA ALA A 260 -6.81 -6.32 3.61
C ALA A 260 -7.81 -7.41 3.24
N LYS A 261 -8.93 -7.51 3.96
CA LYS A 261 -9.98 -8.49 3.68
C LYS A 261 -9.42 -9.93 3.54
N ASP A 262 -8.53 -10.31 4.46
CA ASP A 262 -7.88 -11.62 4.55
C ASP A 262 -7.07 -12.06 3.30
N LYS A 263 -6.62 -11.10 2.52
CA LYS A 263 -5.77 -11.34 1.34
C LYS A 263 -4.71 -10.26 1.15
N PHE A 264 -3.65 -10.61 0.47
CA PHE A 264 -2.71 -9.66 -0.09
C PHE A 264 -3.26 -9.14 -1.41
N ILE A 265 -3.18 -7.83 -1.58
CA ILE A 265 -3.63 -7.10 -2.77
C ILE A 265 -2.42 -6.36 -3.30
N ILE A 266 -2.13 -6.56 -4.58
CA ILE A 266 -0.96 -6.02 -5.27
C ILE A 266 -1.43 -5.18 -6.45
N CYS A 267 -0.80 -4.03 -6.67
CA CYS A 267 -1.06 -3.24 -7.86
C CYS A 267 0.25 -2.83 -8.58
N GLY A 268 0.13 -2.52 -9.87
CA GLY A 268 1.31 -2.22 -10.68
C GLY A 268 1.06 -1.55 -12.02
N SER A 269 1.99 -1.78 -12.95
CA SER A 269 1.95 -1.30 -14.33
C SER A 269 0.67 -1.77 -15.04
N ASN A 270 0.32 -1.12 -16.16
CA ASN A 270 -0.87 -1.48 -16.95
C ASN A 270 -2.19 -1.50 -16.15
N THR A 271 -2.26 -0.79 -15.04
CA THR A 271 -3.41 -0.80 -14.12
C THR A 271 -3.79 -2.22 -13.69
N VAL A 272 -2.79 -3.09 -13.41
CA VAL A 272 -3.07 -4.45 -12.94
C VAL A 272 -3.32 -4.48 -11.44
N ILE A 273 -4.22 -5.37 -11.03
CA ILE A 273 -4.44 -5.74 -9.62
C ILE A 273 -4.46 -7.25 -9.52
N TYR A 274 -3.69 -7.77 -8.59
CA TYR A 274 -3.65 -9.19 -8.23
C TYR A 274 -3.99 -9.37 -6.77
N THR A 275 -4.58 -10.52 -6.44
CA THR A 275 -4.84 -10.93 -5.06
C THR A 275 -4.33 -12.33 -4.79
N SER A 276 -3.96 -12.58 -3.53
CA SER A 276 -3.59 -13.90 -3.04
C SER A 276 -3.94 -14.04 -1.56
N THR A 277 -4.45 -15.20 -1.18
CA THR A 277 -4.68 -15.60 0.23
C THR A 277 -3.57 -16.48 0.77
N ASP A 278 -2.85 -17.20 -0.10
CA ASP A 278 -1.81 -18.18 0.23
C ASP A 278 -0.39 -17.76 -0.14
N ILE A 279 -0.26 -16.71 -0.95
CA ILE A 279 1.01 -16.16 -1.51
C ILE A 279 1.72 -17.16 -2.45
N ILE A 280 1.01 -18.16 -2.90
CA ILE A 280 1.45 -19.16 -3.88
C ILE A 280 0.70 -18.93 -5.18
N THR A 281 -0.61 -18.80 -5.07
CA THR A 281 -1.51 -18.55 -6.20
C THR A 281 -1.93 -17.08 -6.21
N PHE A 282 -1.69 -16.41 -7.32
CA PHE A 282 -2.07 -15.02 -7.53
C PHE A 282 -3.12 -14.93 -8.63
N GLU A 283 -4.25 -14.33 -8.32
CA GLU A 283 -5.35 -14.14 -9.25
C GLU A 283 -5.42 -12.70 -9.71
N GLN A 284 -5.42 -12.51 -11.03
CA GLN A 284 -5.60 -11.17 -11.61
C GLN A 284 -7.07 -10.75 -11.49
N ARG A 285 -7.31 -9.65 -10.81
CA ARG A 285 -8.66 -9.09 -10.56
C ARG A 285 -9.03 -7.96 -11.49
N PHE A 286 -8.03 -7.21 -11.91
CA PHE A 286 -8.21 -6.08 -12.82
C PHE A 286 -7.00 -5.92 -13.72
N ALA A 287 -7.21 -5.50 -14.96
CA ALA A 287 -6.16 -5.07 -15.89
C ALA A 287 -6.73 -4.11 -16.94
N LYS A 288 -5.95 -3.08 -17.25
CA LYS A 288 -6.25 -2.15 -18.35
C LYS A 288 -4.97 -1.81 -19.10
N PRO A 289 -4.52 -2.68 -20.02
CA PRO A 289 -3.26 -2.51 -20.77
C PRO A 289 -3.19 -1.16 -21.49
N GLY A 290 -1.97 -0.62 -21.61
CA GLY A 290 -1.73 0.66 -22.27
C GLY A 290 -2.16 1.90 -21.48
N THR A 291 -2.47 1.73 -20.19
CA THR A 291 -2.86 2.83 -19.29
C THR A 291 -1.79 3.09 -18.21
N SER A 292 -1.92 4.22 -17.49
CA SER A 292 -0.98 4.57 -16.41
C SER A 292 -0.98 3.53 -15.29
N SER A 293 0.16 3.39 -14.63
CA SER A 293 0.34 2.47 -13.50
C SER A 293 -0.49 2.86 -12.29
N LEU A 294 -0.95 1.83 -11.56
CA LEU A 294 -1.38 1.96 -10.17
C LEU A 294 -0.12 1.98 -9.29
N ILE A 295 -0.02 3.00 -8.44
CA ILE A 295 1.19 3.27 -7.66
C ILE A 295 1.02 3.11 -6.16
N SER A 296 -0.21 3.15 -5.67
CA SER A 296 -0.50 3.06 -4.25
C SER A 296 -1.84 2.38 -3.99
N LEU A 297 -1.87 1.59 -2.94
CA LEU A 297 -3.05 0.95 -2.38
C LEU A 297 -3.28 1.48 -0.96
N LEU A 298 -4.54 1.67 -0.61
CA LEU A 298 -4.99 1.99 0.74
C LEU A 298 -6.18 1.12 1.09
N TYR A 299 -6.23 0.66 2.34
CA TYR A 299 -7.42 0.08 2.94
C TYR A 299 -7.84 0.90 4.15
N ASP A 300 -9.07 1.36 4.15
CA ASP A 300 -9.65 2.07 5.29
C ASP A 300 -11.17 1.86 5.35
N ASN A 301 -11.68 1.64 6.56
CA ASN A 301 -13.12 1.55 6.85
C ASN A 301 -13.93 0.66 5.90
N GLY A 302 -13.37 -0.47 5.49
CA GLY A 302 -14.04 -1.42 4.60
C GLY A 302 -13.82 -1.18 3.12
N CYS A 303 -13.25 -0.04 2.73
CA CYS A 303 -12.98 0.35 1.35
C CYS A 303 -11.50 0.21 0.99
N ILE A 304 -11.20 -0.30 -0.19
CA ILE A 304 -9.87 -0.39 -0.77
C ILE A 304 -9.79 0.61 -1.92
N VAL A 305 -8.77 1.45 -1.89
CA VAL A 305 -8.50 2.45 -2.94
C VAL A 305 -7.22 2.07 -3.66
N ALA A 306 -7.27 2.00 -4.98
CA ALA A 306 -6.09 1.87 -5.84
C ALA A 306 -5.89 3.17 -6.61
N LEU A 307 -4.73 3.81 -6.43
CA LEU A 307 -4.42 5.12 -6.98
C LEU A 307 -3.54 5.00 -8.21
N ARG A 308 -3.94 5.67 -9.30
CA ARG A 308 -3.12 5.83 -10.52
C ARG A 308 -2.30 7.12 -10.46
N LYS A 309 -1.12 7.07 -11.03
CA LYS A 309 -0.17 8.20 -11.07
C LYS A 309 -0.74 9.47 -11.70
N ASN A 310 -1.72 9.37 -12.58
CA ASN A 310 -2.30 10.47 -13.34
C ASN A 310 -3.64 10.99 -12.78
N GLY A 311 -3.90 10.81 -11.49
CA GLY A 311 -5.10 11.35 -10.83
C GLY A 311 -6.38 10.55 -11.05
N TYR A 312 -6.25 9.25 -11.34
CA TYR A 312 -7.38 8.33 -11.35
C TYR A 312 -7.30 7.38 -10.16
N TYR A 313 -8.45 6.85 -9.76
CA TYR A 313 -8.55 5.85 -8.70
C TYR A 313 -9.55 4.75 -9.09
N LEU A 314 -9.41 3.61 -8.45
CA LEU A 314 -10.36 2.50 -8.46
C LEU A 314 -10.73 2.17 -7.02
N LEU A 315 -11.94 1.66 -6.83
CA LEU A 315 -12.48 1.29 -5.53
C LEU A 315 -12.88 -0.17 -5.51
N SER A 316 -12.76 -0.78 -4.32
CA SER A 316 -13.24 -2.12 -4.05
C SER A 316 -13.64 -2.25 -2.57
N SER A 317 -14.71 -2.97 -2.29
CA SER A 317 -15.14 -3.33 -0.93
C SER A 317 -14.58 -4.68 -0.47
N ASP A 318 -14.17 -5.53 -1.41
CA ASP A 318 -13.78 -6.93 -1.17
C ASP A 318 -12.36 -7.29 -1.68
N GLY A 319 -11.74 -6.38 -2.46
CA GLY A 319 -10.44 -6.60 -3.12
C GLY A 319 -10.52 -7.50 -4.36
N ILE A 320 -11.70 -7.96 -4.74
CA ILE A 320 -11.95 -8.85 -5.88
C ILE A 320 -12.62 -8.09 -7.02
N ASN A 321 -13.70 -7.40 -6.69
CA ASN A 321 -14.48 -6.60 -7.64
C ASN A 321 -14.02 -5.15 -7.56
N TRP A 322 -13.68 -4.56 -8.69
CA TRP A 322 -13.13 -3.21 -8.78
C TRP A 322 -13.99 -2.32 -9.68
N SER A 323 -14.16 -1.08 -9.28
CA SER A 323 -14.82 -0.07 -10.10
C SER A 323 -14.04 0.22 -11.38
N GLU A 324 -14.72 0.78 -12.39
CA GLU A 324 -13.98 1.47 -13.45
C GLU A 324 -13.16 2.63 -12.88
N PRO A 325 -12.03 2.99 -13.52
CA PRO A 325 -11.23 4.13 -13.08
C PRO A 325 -12.01 5.43 -13.13
N ALA A 326 -12.13 6.11 -11.99
CA ALA A 326 -12.74 7.42 -11.86
C ALA A 326 -11.66 8.51 -11.67
N GLN A 327 -11.94 9.71 -12.14
CA GLN A 327 -11.04 10.85 -11.99
C GLN A 327 -11.22 11.52 -10.63
N ILE A 328 -10.09 11.89 -10.03
CA ILE A 328 -10.08 12.67 -8.81
C ILE A 328 -10.42 14.13 -9.16
N THR A 329 -11.40 14.69 -8.45
CA THR A 329 -11.79 16.10 -8.59
C THR A 329 -11.64 16.83 -7.27
N ASP A 330 -11.37 18.12 -7.31
CA ASP A 330 -11.45 19.00 -6.15
C ASP A 330 -12.92 19.29 -5.74
N GLU A 331 -13.12 20.04 -4.66
CA GLU A 331 -14.46 20.40 -4.17
C GLU A 331 -15.28 21.21 -5.18
N SER A 332 -14.63 21.90 -6.10
CA SER A 332 -15.29 22.64 -7.20
C SER A 332 -15.68 21.74 -8.38
N GLY A 333 -15.29 20.44 -8.35
CA GLY A 333 -15.48 19.50 -9.45
C GLY A 333 -14.39 19.59 -10.54
N LYS A 334 -13.33 20.37 -10.31
CA LYS A 334 -12.20 20.46 -11.25
C LYS A 334 -11.30 19.24 -11.13
N VAL A 335 -10.93 18.66 -12.26
CA VAL A 335 -10.05 17.50 -12.34
C VAL A 335 -8.66 17.82 -11.81
N VAL A 336 -8.14 16.92 -10.95
CA VAL A 336 -6.75 16.96 -10.48
C VAL A 336 -5.85 16.29 -11.51
N THR A 337 -4.99 17.09 -12.13
CA THR A 337 -4.04 16.63 -13.16
C THR A 337 -2.63 16.40 -12.61
N ALA A 338 -2.41 16.66 -11.32
CA ALA A 338 -1.10 16.51 -10.70
C ALA A 338 -0.70 15.03 -10.55
N MET A 339 0.60 14.77 -10.54
CA MET A 339 1.12 13.43 -10.23
C MET A 339 0.92 13.12 -8.75
N LEU A 340 0.31 11.97 -8.47
CA LEU A 340 0.06 11.48 -7.12
C LEU A 340 1.14 10.44 -6.78
N ASN A 341 1.68 10.47 -5.56
CA ASN A 341 2.73 9.55 -5.15
C ASN A 341 2.32 8.67 -3.94
N GLY A 342 1.28 9.03 -3.22
CA GLY A 342 0.83 8.25 -2.05
C GLY A 342 -0.54 8.67 -1.56
N VAL A 343 -1.11 7.84 -0.71
CA VAL A 343 -2.44 8.02 -0.13
C VAL A 343 -2.43 7.56 1.34
N CYS A 344 -3.16 8.25 2.20
CA CYS A 344 -3.35 7.91 3.60
C CYS A 344 -4.81 8.16 3.99
N ALA A 345 -5.37 7.28 4.83
CA ALA A 345 -6.69 7.47 5.40
C ALA A 345 -6.70 8.54 6.49
N MET A 346 -7.85 9.17 6.67
CA MET A 346 -8.17 9.97 7.86
C MET A 346 -8.94 9.10 8.86
N PRO A 347 -8.64 9.20 10.16
CA PRO A 347 -9.37 8.49 11.21
C PRO A 347 -10.80 9.03 11.37
#